data_5329a1ac12022f1de0779e8667751d81
#
_entry.id   5329a1ac12022f1de0779e8667751d81
#
_cell.length_a   1.000
_cell.length_b   1.000
_cell.length_c   1.000
_cell.angle_alpha   90.00
_cell.angle_beta   90.00
_cell.angle_gamma   90.00
#
_symmetry.space_group_name_H-M   'P 1'
#
loop_
_entity.id
_entity.type
_entity.pdbx_description
1 polymer ?
#
loop_
_entity_poly.entity_id
_entity_poly.type
_entity_poly.pdbx_seq_one_letter_code
_entity_poly.pdbx_strand_id
1 'polypeptide(L)'
;MPVIDGLLPLEDGETVADMLFELANWHALAKLRMHHDVTLESMEHATKHMYEAIKTFAATTCQQHTTLELPSELEARVRRDKKKNPDNSTNSSRRVVQFNVVNTFKFHSLGDHLEYIRRSGPTDNTTTQIVSAKCYLLGQMSVNGL
;
A
#
# COMPACT_ATOMS: atom_id res chain seq x y z
N MET A 1 12.05 13.28 -0.58
CA MET A 1 11.17 12.85 -1.70
C MET A 1 10.69 14.10 -2.42
N PRO A 2 11.29 14.48 -3.55
CA PRO A 2 11.08 15.81 -4.17
C PRO A 2 9.67 16.03 -4.74
N VAL A 3 8.90 14.96 -4.94
CA VAL A 3 7.56 15.08 -5.58
C VAL A 3 6.48 15.63 -4.64
N ILE A 4 6.67 15.51 -3.32
CA ILE A 4 5.68 15.92 -2.32
C ILE A 4 6.08 17.21 -1.63
N ASP A 5 7.34 17.60 -1.79
CA ASP A 5 7.89 18.81 -1.17
C ASP A 5 7.15 20.06 -1.69
N GLY A 6 6.62 20.86 -0.78
CA GLY A 6 5.87 22.07 -1.09
C GLY A 6 4.41 21.87 -1.54
N LEU A 7 3.89 20.63 -1.61
CA LEU A 7 2.48 20.37 -1.96
C LEU A 7 1.53 20.48 -0.75
N LEU A 8 2.05 20.27 0.44
CA LEU A 8 1.30 20.28 1.69
C LEU A 8 1.81 21.39 2.61
N PRO A 9 1.01 21.84 3.59
CA PRO A 9 1.51 22.66 4.69
C PRO A 9 2.72 22.00 5.36
N LEU A 10 3.64 22.78 5.93
CA LEU A 10 4.92 22.28 6.43
C LEU A 10 4.77 21.11 7.41
N GLU A 11 3.87 21.25 8.39
CA GLU A 11 3.63 20.22 9.41
C GLU A 11 3.08 18.91 8.82
N ASP A 12 2.14 19.01 7.87
CA ASP A 12 1.59 17.85 7.16
C ASP A 12 2.63 17.22 6.24
N GLY A 13 3.45 18.07 5.60
CA GLY A 13 4.54 17.64 4.71
C GLY A 13 5.57 16.80 5.43
N GLU A 14 5.99 17.18 6.64
CA GLU A 14 6.91 16.41 7.48
C GLU A 14 6.31 15.06 7.88
N THR A 15 5.07 15.05 8.38
CA THR A 15 4.39 13.81 8.77
C THR A 15 4.24 12.82 7.60
N VAL A 16 3.92 13.34 6.40
CA VAL A 16 3.81 12.50 5.20
C VAL A 16 5.18 12.01 4.76
N ALA A 17 6.22 12.85 4.82
CA ALA A 17 7.57 12.45 4.45
C ALA A 17 8.11 11.35 5.38
N ASP A 18 7.91 11.47 6.67
CA ASP A 18 8.29 10.47 7.67
C ASP A 18 7.56 9.13 7.43
N MET A 19 6.25 9.19 7.22
CA MET A 19 5.46 7.99 6.89
C MET A 19 5.96 7.30 5.62
N LEU A 20 6.24 8.05 4.58
CA LEU A 20 6.74 7.50 3.31
C LEU A 20 8.16 6.96 3.43
N PHE A 21 9.00 7.58 4.26
CA PHE A 21 10.34 7.09 4.55
C PHE A 21 10.30 5.74 5.27
N GLU A 22 9.49 5.63 6.33
CA GLU A 22 9.36 4.38 7.08
C GLU A 22 8.75 3.26 6.23
N LEU A 23 7.77 3.58 5.40
CA LEU A 23 7.19 2.62 4.46
C LEU A 23 8.22 2.15 3.42
N ALA A 24 9.04 3.05 2.87
CA ALA A 24 10.10 2.73 1.93
C ALA A 24 11.21 1.88 2.59
N ASN A 25 11.59 2.20 3.83
CA ASN A 25 12.55 1.44 4.62
C ASN A 25 12.06 0.01 4.88
N TRP A 26 10.83 -0.13 5.36
CA TRP A 26 10.19 -1.44 5.54
C TRP A 26 10.16 -2.25 4.24
N HIS A 27 9.75 -1.62 3.14
CA HIS A 27 9.67 -2.25 1.83
C HIS A 27 11.04 -2.71 1.30
N ALA A 28 12.09 -1.91 1.53
CA ALA A 28 13.46 -2.26 1.16
C ALA A 28 13.93 -3.51 1.92
N LEU A 29 13.69 -3.57 3.23
CA LEU A 29 14.01 -4.74 4.05
C LEU A 29 13.20 -5.97 3.62
N ALA A 30 11.90 -5.81 3.36
CA ALA A 30 11.03 -6.91 2.92
C ALA A 30 11.46 -7.52 1.57
N LYS A 31 12.16 -6.76 0.73
CA LYS A 31 12.66 -7.20 -0.58
C LYS A 31 14.10 -7.74 -0.58
N LEU A 32 14.72 -7.87 0.57
CA LEU A 32 16.04 -8.51 0.63
C LEU A 32 15.96 -9.97 0.16
N ARG A 33 16.90 -10.35 -0.68
CA ARG A 33 17.00 -11.73 -1.23
C ARG A 33 17.54 -12.73 -0.22
N MET A 34 18.24 -12.26 0.80
CA MET A 34 18.72 -13.04 1.92
C MET A 34 18.46 -12.31 3.21
N HIS A 35 17.96 -13.05 4.19
CA HIS A 35 17.78 -12.57 5.56
C HIS A 35 18.69 -13.34 6.49
N HIS A 36 19.27 -12.65 7.45
CA HIS A 36 19.95 -13.16 8.61
C HIS A 36 19.38 -12.51 9.86
N ASP A 37 19.75 -12.98 11.04
CA ASP A 37 19.12 -12.55 12.29
C ASP A 37 19.11 -11.03 12.47
N VAL A 38 20.21 -10.33 12.15
CA VAL A 38 20.29 -8.87 12.24
C VAL A 38 19.33 -8.16 11.27
N THR A 39 19.15 -8.67 10.05
CA THR A 39 18.20 -8.07 9.09
C THR A 39 16.76 -8.35 9.48
N LEU A 40 16.47 -9.48 10.12
CA LEU A 40 15.14 -9.79 10.65
C LEU A 40 14.82 -8.91 11.86
N GLU A 41 15.79 -8.65 12.73
CA GLU A 41 15.65 -7.70 13.83
C GLU A 41 15.42 -6.28 13.32
N SER A 42 16.19 -5.84 12.32
CA SER A 42 16.00 -4.54 11.66
C SER A 42 14.60 -4.42 11.03
N MET A 43 14.11 -5.50 10.43
CA MET A 43 12.77 -5.53 9.84
C MET A 43 11.67 -5.48 10.92
N GLU A 44 11.87 -6.09 12.08
CA GLU A 44 10.94 -5.97 13.22
C GLU A 44 10.84 -4.52 13.70
N HIS A 45 11.98 -3.84 13.86
CA HIS A 45 12.02 -2.42 14.23
C HIS A 45 11.34 -1.55 13.15
N ALA A 46 11.69 -1.75 11.88
CA ALA A 46 11.07 -1.00 10.77
C ALA A 46 9.55 -1.23 10.70
N THR A 47 9.07 -2.43 11.03
CA THR A 47 7.63 -2.72 11.10
C THR A 47 6.96 -1.88 12.18
N LYS A 48 7.54 -1.79 13.37
CA LYS A 48 7.01 -0.98 14.48
C LYS A 48 6.96 0.51 14.10
N HIS A 49 8.07 1.05 13.57
CA HIS A 49 8.16 2.46 13.16
C HIS A 49 7.16 2.80 12.05
N MET A 50 7.04 1.93 11.04
CA MET A 50 6.06 2.09 9.96
C MET A 50 4.62 2.13 10.52
N TYR A 51 4.27 1.24 11.45
CA TYR A 51 2.94 1.26 12.09
C TYR A 51 2.69 2.55 12.87
N GLU A 52 3.66 3.03 13.62
CA GLU A 52 3.56 4.28 14.38
C GLU A 52 3.42 5.48 13.44
N ALA A 53 4.23 5.57 12.39
CA ALA A 53 4.16 6.64 11.41
C ALA A 53 2.79 6.69 10.69
N ILE A 54 2.24 5.55 10.27
CA ILE A 54 0.92 5.49 9.63
C ILE A 54 -0.20 5.86 10.62
N LYS A 55 -0.13 5.43 11.87
CA LYS A 55 -1.10 5.82 12.90
C LYS A 55 -1.04 7.32 13.18
N THR A 56 0.16 7.89 13.26
CA THR A 56 0.35 9.34 13.45
C THR A 56 -0.26 10.10 12.27
N PHE A 57 0.04 9.71 11.03
CA PHE A 57 -0.57 10.29 9.83
C PHE A 57 -2.11 10.22 9.87
N ALA A 58 -2.66 9.07 10.25
CA ALA A 58 -4.11 8.88 10.35
C ALA A 58 -4.76 9.75 11.45
N ALA A 59 -4.05 9.96 12.57
CA ALA A 59 -4.54 10.72 13.71
C ALA A 59 -4.38 12.25 13.53
N THR A 60 -3.40 12.70 12.76
CA THR A 60 -3.09 14.12 12.55
C THR A 60 -3.59 14.60 11.19
N THR A 61 -2.84 14.35 10.13
CA THR A 61 -3.11 14.86 8.77
C THR A 61 -4.47 14.44 8.25
N CYS A 62 -4.87 13.16 8.42
CA CYS A 62 -6.16 12.70 7.91
C CYS A 62 -7.36 13.31 8.63
N GLN A 63 -7.21 13.78 9.86
CA GLN A 63 -8.29 14.44 10.59
C GLN A 63 -8.47 15.90 10.15
N GLN A 64 -7.43 16.54 9.67
CA GLN A 64 -7.45 17.94 9.22
C GLN A 64 -8.03 18.08 7.81
N HIS A 65 -7.95 17.01 6.99
CA HIS A 65 -8.36 17.04 5.59
C HIS A 65 -9.63 16.22 5.33
N THR A 66 -10.66 16.88 4.85
CA THR A 66 -11.89 16.22 4.42
C THR A 66 -11.74 15.72 2.99
N THR A 67 -11.74 14.41 2.81
CA THR A 67 -11.69 13.78 1.50
C THR A 67 -13.08 13.43 0.99
N LEU A 68 -13.31 13.62 -0.30
CA LEU A 68 -14.57 13.29 -0.96
C LEU A 68 -14.37 12.11 -1.91
N GLU A 69 -15.42 11.30 -2.04
CA GLU A 69 -15.51 10.23 -3.03
C GLU A 69 -15.06 10.72 -4.42
N LEU A 70 -14.23 9.95 -5.11
CA LEU A 70 -13.82 10.27 -6.48
C LEU A 70 -15.00 10.19 -7.45
N PRO A 71 -15.00 10.93 -8.57
CA PRO A 71 -16.06 10.84 -9.57
C PRO A 71 -16.34 9.41 -10.05
N SER A 72 -15.29 8.62 -10.29
CA SER A 72 -15.38 7.22 -10.69
C SER A 72 -16.00 6.31 -9.61
N GLU A 73 -15.75 6.60 -8.33
CA GLU A 73 -16.34 5.88 -7.20
C GLU A 73 -17.82 6.21 -7.05
N LEU A 74 -18.19 7.48 -7.20
CA LEU A 74 -19.57 7.93 -7.24
C LEU A 74 -20.34 7.23 -8.34
N GLU A 75 -19.81 7.21 -9.58
CA GLU A 75 -20.45 6.52 -10.71
C GLU A 75 -20.62 5.02 -10.46
N ALA A 76 -19.58 4.38 -9.91
CA ALA A 76 -19.64 2.95 -9.57
C ALA A 76 -20.67 2.67 -8.47
N ARG A 77 -20.81 3.56 -7.47
CA ARG A 77 -21.82 3.47 -6.42
C ARG A 77 -23.23 3.66 -7.01
N VAL A 78 -23.45 4.71 -7.76
CA VAL A 78 -24.76 4.99 -8.40
C VAL A 78 -25.19 3.82 -9.29
N ARG A 79 -24.27 3.24 -10.05
CA ARG A 79 -24.54 2.07 -10.89
C ARG A 79 -24.93 0.84 -10.07
N ARG A 80 -24.26 0.59 -8.94
CA ARG A 80 -24.60 -0.52 -8.03
C ARG A 80 -25.95 -0.31 -7.37
N ASP A 81 -26.25 0.91 -6.93
CA ASP A 81 -27.51 1.24 -6.23
C ASP A 81 -28.70 1.12 -7.18
N LYS A 82 -28.57 1.60 -8.43
CA LYS A 82 -29.60 1.42 -9.48
C LYS A 82 -29.87 -0.06 -9.81
N LYS A 83 -28.80 -0.90 -9.78
CA LYS A 83 -28.96 -2.34 -10.01
C LYS A 83 -29.71 -3.05 -8.87
N LYS A 84 -29.56 -2.56 -7.63
CA LYS A 84 -30.22 -3.13 -6.45
C LYS A 84 -31.65 -2.63 -6.30
N ASN A 85 -31.90 -1.36 -6.57
CA ASN A 85 -33.19 -0.70 -6.38
C ASN A 85 -33.50 0.22 -7.57
N PRO A 86 -34.11 -0.28 -8.65
CA PRO A 86 -34.39 0.49 -9.87
C PRO A 86 -35.29 1.72 -9.66
N ASP A 87 -36.23 1.64 -8.71
CA ASP A 87 -37.24 2.66 -8.44
C ASP A 87 -36.82 3.73 -7.41
N ASN A 88 -35.65 3.60 -6.83
CA ASN A 88 -35.21 4.57 -5.80
C ASN A 88 -34.34 5.67 -6.42
N SER A 89 -34.66 6.94 -6.09
CA SER A 89 -33.84 8.07 -6.51
C SER A 89 -32.48 7.96 -5.82
N THR A 90 -31.45 7.58 -6.59
CA THR A 90 -30.10 7.41 -6.07
C THR A 90 -29.50 8.78 -5.78
N ASN A 91 -29.06 8.99 -4.54
CA ASN A 91 -28.34 10.21 -4.17
C ASN A 91 -27.02 10.28 -4.97
N SER A 92 -26.95 11.24 -5.90
CA SER A 92 -25.81 11.48 -6.77
C SER A 92 -24.78 12.46 -6.20
N SER A 93 -24.93 12.88 -4.94
CA SER A 93 -23.93 13.70 -4.27
C SER A 93 -22.71 12.88 -3.83
N ARG A 94 -21.51 13.48 -3.88
CA ARG A 94 -20.29 12.88 -3.39
C ARG A 94 -20.32 12.75 -1.88
N ARG A 95 -19.92 11.58 -1.38
CA ARG A 95 -19.83 11.29 0.05
C ARG A 95 -18.47 11.65 0.60
N VAL A 96 -18.41 12.03 1.87
CA VAL A 96 -17.14 12.13 2.62
C VAL A 96 -16.61 10.71 2.82
N VAL A 97 -15.34 10.52 2.47
CA VAL A 97 -14.63 9.25 2.65
C VAL A 97 -13.56 9.46 3.70
N GLN A 98 -13.57 8.63 4.75
CA GLN A 98 -12.52 8.64 5.75
C GLN A 98 -11.36 7.74 5.32
N PHE A 99 -10.14 8.18 5.62
CA PHE A 99 -8.95 7.37 5.46
C PHE A 99 -9.02 6.16 6.40
N ASN A 100 -9.04 4.96 5.83
CA ASN A 100 -9.26 3.72 6.57
C ASN A 100 -8.22 2.62 6.25
N VAL A 101 -6.97 3.02 5.97
CA VAL A 101 -5.90 2.05 5.67
C VAL A 101 -5.59 1.17 6.86
N VAL A 102 -5.60 1.74 8.08
CA VAL A 102 -5.26 1.04 9.32
C VAL A 102 -6.17 -0.18 9.59
N ASN A 103 -7.43 -0.14 9.15
CA ASN A 103 -8.38 -1.24 9.36
C ASN A 103 -8.46 -2.22 8.18
N THR A 104 -7.53 -2.13 7.22
CA THR A 104 -7.53 -3.06 6.08
C THR A 104 -6.74 -4.33 6.39
N PHE A 105 -7.19 -5.45 5.83
CA PHE A 105 -6.46 -6.72 5.92
C PHE A 105 -5.01 -6.58 5.42
N LYS A 106 -4.80 -5.84 4.33
CA LYS A 106 -3.45 -5.60 3.78
C LYS A 106 -2.51 -4.95 4.78
N PHE A 107 -3.02 -4.00 5.56
CA PHE A 107 -2.22 -3.32 6.59
C PHE A 107 -1.87 -4.28 7.73
N HIS A 108 -2.84 -5.05 8.21
CA HIS A 108 -2.59 -6.03 9.27
C HIS A 108 -1.61 -7.13 8.84
N SER A 109 -1.71 -7.60 7.61
CA SER A 109 -0.80 -8.65 7.09
C SER A 109 0.67 -8.21 6.95
N LEU A 110 0.97 -6.91 7.01
CA LEU A 110 2.36 -6.44 7.03
C LEU A 110 3.09 -6.90 8.30
N GLY A 111 2.39 -7.02 9.43
CA GLY A 111 2.95 -7.54 10.69
C GLY A 111 3.35 -9.01 10.61
N ASP A 112 2.63 -9.80 9.82
CA ASP A 112 2.87 -11.25 9.69
C ASP A 112 4.06 -11.55 8.76
N HIS A 113 4.56 -10.55 8.04
CA HIS A 113 5.58 -10.71 7.00
C HIS A 113 6.90 -11.25 7.56
N LEU A 114 7.30 -10.80 8.75
CA LEU A 114 8.51 -11.27 9.43
C LEU A 114 8.45 -12.77 9.73
N GLU A 115 7.32 -13.22 10.29
CA GLU A 115 7.11 -14.64 10.61
C GLU A 115 7.04 -15.48 9.33
N TYR A 116 6.44 -14.93 8.28
CA TYR A 116 6.41 -15.56 6.97
C TYR A 116 7.82 -15.79 6.40
N ILE A 117 8.71 -14.78 6.49
CA ILE A 117 10.11 -14.91 6.04
C ILE A 117 10.85 -15.98 6.86
N ARG A 118 10.63 -16.05 8.18
CA ARG A 118 11.25 -17.07 9.03
C ARG A 118 10.86 -18.49 8.64
N ARG A 119 9.60 -18.70 8.22
CA ARG A 119 9.07 -20.02 7.83
C ARG A 119 9.36 -20.41 6.40
N SER A 120 9.25 -19.49 5.47
CA SER A 120 9.23 -19.76 4.03
C SER A 120 10.44 -19.21 3.28
N GLY A 121 11.32 -18.48 3.97
CA GLY A 121 12.44 -17.75 3.35
C GLY A 121 12.01 -16.44 2.69
N PRO A 122 12.90 -15.80 1.93
CA PRO A 122 12.66 -14.50 1.34
C PRO A 122 11.49 -14.50 0.37
N THR A 123 10.83 -13.35 0.25
CA THR A 123 9.61 -13.17 -0.57
C THR A 123 9.79 -13.48 -2.04
N ASP A 124 11.01 -13.42 -2.55
CA ASP A 124 11.32 -13.81 -3.93
C ASP A 124 10.92 -15.26 -4.25
N ASN A 125 10.89 -16.15 -3.26
CA ASN A 125 10.51 -17.55 -3.44
C ASN A 125 9.00 -17.74 -3.66
N THR A 126 8.19 -16.76 -3.31
CA THR A 126 6.72 -16.85 -3.32
C THR A 126 6.05 -15.81 -4.20
N THR A 127 6.81 -14.87 -4.75
CA THR A 127 6.26 -13.86 -5.66
C THR A 127 6.12 -14.41 -7.08
N THR A 128 5.00 -14.12 -7.71
CA THR A 128 4.75 -14.44 -9.13
C THR A 128 5.59 -13.60 -10.11
N GLN A 129 6.29 -12.57 -9.62
CA GLN A 129 7.14 -11.71 -10.47
C GLN A 129 8.27 -12.49 -11.15
N ILE A 130 8.86 -13.48 -10.48
CA ILE A 130 9.93 -14.32 -11.06
C ILE A 130 9.37 -15.18 -12.20
N VAL A 131 8.17 -15.69 -12.06
CA VAL A 131 7.49 -16.48 -13.10
C VAL A 131 7.24 -15.62 -14.33
N SER A 132 6.74 -14.39 -14.14
CA SER A 132 6.50 -13.44 -15.23
C SER A 132 7.81 -13.05 -15.96
N ALA A 133 8.89 -12.78 -15.24
CA ALA A 133 10.20 -12.47 -15.82
C ALA A 133 10.77 -13.67 -16.60
N LYS A 134 10.64 -14.90 -16.09
CA LYS A 134 11.04 -16.11 -16.80
C LYS A 134 10.22 -16.36 -18.06
N CYS A 135 8.91 -16.14 -18.01
CA CYS A 135 8.06 -16.25 -19.19
C CYS A 135 8.43 -15.23 -20.27
N TYR A 136 8.76 -14.00 -19.89
CA TYR A 136 9.23 -12.97 -20.82
C TYR A 136 10.56 -13.36 -21.50
N LEU A 137 11.53 -13.85 -20.73
CA LEU A 137 12.83 -14.28 -21.27
C LEU A 137 12.70 -15.50 -22.18
N LEU A 138 11.88 -16.49 -21.83
CA LEU A 138 11.63 -17.67 -22.67
C LEU A 138 10.83 -17.32 -23.94
N GLY A 139 9.90 -16.36 -23.86
CA GLY A 139 9.19 -15.84 -25.02
C GLY A 139 10.09 -15.12 -26.02
N GLN A 140 11.09 -14.37 -25.57
CA GLN A 140 12.06 -13.69 -26.44
C GLN A 140 13.05 -14.67 -27.09
N MET A 141 13.43 -15.74 -26.42
CA MET A 141 14.29 -16.78 -27.00
C MET A 141 13.59 -17.58 -28.11
N SER A 142 12.27 -17.73 -28.04
CA SER A 142 11.49 -18.44 -29.06
C SER A 142 11.26 -17.62 -30.33
N VAL A 143 11.37 -16.29 -30.27
CA VAL A 143 11.13 -15.40 -31.44
C VAL A 143 12.41 -15.13 -32.22
N ASN A 144 13.59 -15.32 -31.62
CA ASN A 144 14.90 -15.06 -32.25
C ASN A 144 15.60 -16.34 -32.78
N GLY A 145 14.88 -17.46 -32.83
CA GLY A 145 15.39 -18.78 -33.27
C GLY A 145 14.73 -19.29 -34.54
N LEU A 146 14.58 -18.43 -35.56
CA LEU A 146 14.29 -18.81 -36.96
C LEU A 146 15.15 -18.00 -37.89
#